data_392fb0665816c5fa2b6f5987e98e69e3
#
_entry.id   392fb0665816c5fa2b6f5987e98e69e3
#
_cell.length_a   1.000
_cell.length_b   1.000
_cell.length_c   1.000
_cell.angle_alpha   90.00
_cell.angle_beta   90.00
_cell.angle_gamma   90.00
#
_symmetry.space_group_name_H-M   'P 1'
#
loop_
_entity.id
_entity.type
_entity.pdbx_description
1 polymer ?
#
loop_
_entity_poly.entity_id
_entity_poly.type
_entity_poly.pdbx_seq_one_letter_code
_entity_poly.pdbx_strand_id
1 'polypeptide(L)'
;MDMNNMLELLRVYQLDVSNKFRLGVPSDGGYVVGVPPPNGGGEAEYDCYISAGVSTEESFTRDFIARFGGGGGGGGGGGGGGGGGGGGCELSEANCFAFDGTIASYPVEYTDKITFFKKNIGGGEVDSDSETNLLFLLNTYSRVFLKMDIEGGEYPWLLRMSLDDLRKIKQLVIEFHGITGDGWGCSYNDKVRCLAKLAETHYIVHAHGNNHSHTLHKIPDVIELTCILKSCWADGEAPVLNTTPLPVAGLDFPNMRWRPDYDLNLYPFVDGGSGGSH
;
A
#
# COMPACT_ATOMS: atom_id res chain seq x y z
N MET A 1 1.54 25.20 11.69
CA MET A 1 1.15 23.83 11.27
C MET A 1 1.00 22.99 12.52
N ASP A 2 -0.12 22.34 12.72
CA ASP A 2 -0.30 21.42 13.86
C ASP A 2 0.19 20.03 13.46
N MET A 3 1.49 19.79 13.69
CA MET A 3 2.15 18.50 13.43
C MET A 3 1.49 17.37 14.23
N ASN A 4 0.92 17.66 15.39
CA ASN A 4 0.30 16.63 16.24
C ASN A 4 -0.84 15.92 15.53
N ASN A 5 -1.66 16.65 14.74
CA ASN A 5 -2.74 16.02 13.99
C ASN A 5 -2.21 15.05 12.92
N MET A 6 -1.13 15.40 12.22
CA MET A 6 -0.50 14.51 11.24
C MET A 6 0.04 13.24 11.92
N LEU A 7 0.71 13.38 13.07
CA LEU A 7 1.26 12.25 13.81
C LEU A 7 0.17 11.27 14.27
N GLU A 8 -0.97 11.78 14.76
CA GLU A 8 -2.10 10.92 15.14
C GLU A 8 -2.62 10.08 13.96
N LEU A 9 -2.62 10.65 12.74
CA LEU A 9 -3.08 9.99 11.53
C LEU A 9 -2.07 8.98 10.96
N LEU A 10 -0.78 9.08 11.35
CA LEU A 10 0.29 8.17 10.96
C LEU A 10 0.50 7.02 11.95
N ARG A 11 -0.35 6.86 12.97
CA ARG A 11 -0.24 5.76 13.92
C ARG A 11 -0.29 4.41 13.23
N VAL A 12 0.71 3.59 13.54
CA VAL A 12 0.79 2.22 13.07
C VAL A 12 0.09 1.30 14.06
N TYR A 13 -0.70 0.39 13.55
CA TYR A 13 -1.42 -0.62 14.33
C TYR A 13 -0.75 -1.97 14.25
N GLN A 14 -0.86 -2.76 15.32
CA GLN A 14 -0.19 -4.04 15.43
C GLN A 14 -0.74 -5.05 14.44
N LEU A 15 0.16 -5.61 13.64
CA LEU A 15 -0.01 -6.82 12.87
C LEU A 15 1.24 -7.68 13.11
N ASP A 16 1.06 -8.95 13.48
CA ASP A 16 2.18 -9.83 13.74
C ASP A 16 3.13 -9.90 12.54
N VAL A 17 4.43 -9.93 12.82
CA VAL A 17 5.47 -10.01 11.77
C VAL A 17 5.29 -11.25 10.90
N SER A 18 4.82 -12.38 11.47
CA SER A 18 4.49 -13.61 10.74
C SER A 18 3.37 -13.43 9.70
N ASN A 19 2.54 -12.40 9.86
CA ASN A 19 1.49 -12.02 8.93
C ASN A 19 1.94 -10.91 7.96
N LYS A 20 3.22 -10.61 7.91
CA LYS A 20 3.82 -9.65 6.97
C LYS A 20 4.83 -10.36 6.08
N PHE A 21 4.94 -9.92 4.85
CA PHE A 21 5.95 -10.38 3.92
C PHE A 21 6.31 -9.26 2.94
N ARG A 22 7.53 -9.31 2.42
CA ARG A 22 7.96 -8.38 1.39
C ARG A 22 7.70 -8.96 0.01
N LEU A 23 7.24 -8.13 -0.90
CA LEU A 23 7.23 -8.37 -2.33
C LEU A 23 8.15 -7.37 -3.02
N GLY A 24 8.75 -7.78 -4.12
CA GLY A 24 9.70 -6.97 -4.88
C GLY A 24 11.14 -7.05 -4.35
N VAL A 25 11.99 -6.25 -4.94
CA VAL A 25 13.43 -6.21 -4.64
C VAL A 25 13.72 -5.73 -3.21
N PRO A 26 14.87 -6.14 -2.60
CA PRO A 26 15.29 -5.64 -1.29
C PRO A 26 15.94 -4.25 -1.40
N SER A 27 15.20 -3.29 -1.92
CA SER A 27 15.55 -1.88 -2.09
C SER A 27 14.31 -1.12 -2.54
N ASP A 28 14.46 0.05 -3.14
CA ASP A 28 13.41 0.82 -3.81
C ASP A 28 12.61 -0.04 -4.80
N GLY A 29 11.28 0.08 -4.81
CA GLY A 29 10.35 -0.73 -5.61
C GLY A 29 9.87 -2.02 -4.94
N GLY A 30 10.36 -2.39 -3.75
CA GLY A 30 9.82 -3.48 -2.95
C GLY A 30 9.12 -2.97 -1.71
N TYR A 31 7.97 -3.56 -1.36
CA TYR A 31 7.14 -3.10 -0.24
C TYR A 31 6.69 -4.25 0.65
N VAL A 32 6.39 -3.94 1.91
CA VAL A 32 5.83 -4.91 2.86
C VAL A 32 4.31 -4.99 2.69
N VAL A 33 3.80 -6.20 2.63
CA VAL A 33 2.38 -6.53 2.52
C VAL A 33 1.93 -7.22 3.80
N GLY A 34 0.70 -6.96 4.25
CA GLY A 34 0.11 -7.58 5.41
C GLY A 34 -0.99 -8.59 5.02
N VAL A 35 -1.09 -9.66 5.79
CA VAL A 35 -2.23 -10.58 5.74
C VAL A 35 -3.08 -10.32 6.98
N PRO A 36 -4.34 -9.87 6.84
CA PRO A 36 -5.20 -9.67 7.99
C PRO A 36 -5.46 -10.99 8.74
N PRO A 37 -5.79 -10.93 10.04
CA PRO A 37 -6.08 -12.13 10.82
C PRO A 37 -7.21 -12.97 10.20
N PRO A 38 -7.18 -14.32 10.34
CA PRO A 38 -8.13 -15.24 9.69
C PRO A 38 -9.60 -15.05 10.13
N ASN A 39 -9.86 -14.35 11.22
CA ASN A 39 -11.23 -14.05 11.70
C ASN A 39 -12.01 -13.11 10.76
N GLY A 40 -11.33 -12.44 9.83
CA GLY A 40 -11.93 -11.60 8.79
C GLY A 40 -12.16 -12.29 7.45
N GLY A 41 -12.12 -13.62 7.35
CA GLY A 41 -12.51 -14.33 6.12
C GLY A 41 -11.40 -15.08 5.38
N GLY A 42 -10.28 -15.40 6.01
CA GLY A 42 -9.24 -16.21 5.37
C GLY A 42 -8.20 -15.40 4.57
N GLU A 43 -7.38 -16.11 3.79
CA GLU A 43 -6.35 -15.48 2.93
C GLU A 43 -6.94 -14.31 2.15
N ALA A 44 -6.13 -13.25 2.00
CA ALA A 44 -6.56 -12.04 1.32
C ALA A 44 -6.97 -12.36 -0.14
N GLU A 45 -8.26 -12.57 -0.34
CA GLU A 45 -8.82 -12.74 -1.67
C GLU A 45 -9.01 -11.37 -2.31
N TYR A 46 -8.31 -11.12 -3.38
CA TYR A 46 -8.46 -9.92 -4.20
C TYR A 46 -9.16 -10.28 -5.51
N ASP A 47 -10.09 -9.44 -5.95
CA ASP A 47 -10.75 -9.56 -7.26
C ASP A 47 -10.14 -8.62 -8.31
N CYS A 48 -9.23 -7.73 -7.88
CA CYS A 48 -8.49 -6.83 -8.76
C CYS A 48 -7.14 -6.45 -8.15
N TYR A 49 -6.11 -6.39 -8.99
CA TYR A 49 -4.80 -5.83 -8.68
C TYR A 49 -4.54 -4.58 -9.51
N ILE A 50 -4.07 -3.53 -8.87
CA ILE A 50 -3.71 -2.27 -9.53
C ILE A 50 -2.29 -1.87 -9.11
N SER A 51 -1.38 -1.73 -10.09
CA SER A 51 -0.07 -1.10 -9.93
C SER A 51 -0.12 0.31 -10.51
N ALA A 52 0.05 1.31 -9.65
CA ALA A 52 0.08 2.72 -10.00
C ALA A 52 1.49 3.28 -9.78
N GLY A 53 2.11 3.78 -10.86
CA GLY A 53 3.54 4.12 -10.90
C GLY A 53 4.39 2.87 -11.14
N VAL A 54 4.65 2.59 -12.42
CA VAL A 54 5.36 1.39 -12.89
C VAL A 54 6.84 1.64 -12.99
N SER A 55 7.23 2.74 -13.65
CA SER A 55 8.64 3.04 -13.96
C SER A 55 9.34 1.88 -14.72
N THR A 56 10.52 1.50 -14.27
CA THR A 56 11.32 0.40 -14.86
C THR A 56 11.50 -0.78 -13.90
N GLU A 57 10.91 -0.73 -12.71
CA GLU A 57 11.02 -1.75 -11.65
C GLU A 57 9.62 -2.24 -11.24
N GLU A 58 9.30 -3.47 -11.57
CA GLU A 58 7.98 -4.10 -11.34
C GLU A 58 8.11 -5.50 -10.71
N SER A 59 9.19 -5.74 -9.97
CA SER A 59 9.35 -6.99 -9.24
C SER A 59 8.25 -7.20 -8.19
N PHE A 60 7.71 -6.12 -7.63
CA PHE A 60 6.56 -6.20 -6.73
C PHE A 60 5.35 -6.82 -7.44
N THR A 61 5.00 -6.31 -8.62
CA THR A 61 3.88 -6.83 -9.44
C THR A 61 4.09 -8.30 -9.82
N ARG A 62 5.30 -8.65 -10.26
CA ARG A 62 5.66 -10.04 -10.58
C ARG A 62 5.41 -10.95 -9.38
N ASP A 63 5.94 -10.59 -8.22
CA ASP A 63 5.86 -11.40 -7.00
C ASP A 63 4.40 -11.45 -6.47
N PHE A 64 3.65 -10.35 -6.62
CA PHE A 64 2.23 -10.28 -6.25
C PHE A 64 1.39 -11.25 -7.11
N ILE A 65 1.54 -11.19 -8.43
CA ILE A 65 0.82 -12.09 -9.35
C ILE A 65 1.23 -13.55 -9.14
N ALA A 66 2.53 -13.83 -8.87
CA ALA A 66 2.99 -15.17 -8.57
C ALA A 66 2.38 -15.74 -7.28
N ARG A 67 2.09 -14.89 -6.28
CA ARG A 67 1.53 -15.31 -4.99
C ARG A 67 0.01 -15.41 -5.00
N PHE A 68 -0.69 -14.47 -5.61
CA PHE A 68 -2.13 -14.32 -5.55
C PHE A 68 -2.85 -14.66 -6.86
N GLY A 69 -2.11 -14.80 -7.97
CA GLY A 69 -2.67 -15.20 -9.27
C GLY A 69 -2.91 -16.71 -9.30
N GLY A 70 -4.15 -17.12 -9.58
CA GLY A 70 -4.52 -18.51 -9.73
C GLY A 70 -3.88 -19.16 -10.96
N GLY A 71 -2.76 -19.85 -10.79
CA GLY A 71 -2.08 -20.55 -11.88
C GLY A 71 -0.79 -21.26 -11.52
N GLY A 72 -0.40 -21.26 -10.25
CA GLY A 72 0.84 -21.87 -9.78
C GLY A 72 0.61 -23.14 -8.98
N GLY A 73 0.23 -24.26 -9.64
CA GLY A 73 0.47 -25.57 -9.09
C GLY A 73 1.96 -25.85 -9.10
N GLY A 74 2.62 -25.86 -7.94
CA GLY A 74 4.03 -26.16 -7.90
C GLY A 74 4.56 -26.41 -6.49
N GLY A 75 4.41 -27.62 -5.97
CA GLY A 75 5.42 -28.28 -5.17
C GLY A 75 5.39 -28.15 -3.67
N GLY A 76 4.85 -29.17 -3.01
CA GLY A 76 5.32 -29.55 -1.68
C GLY A 76 4.30 -30.23 -0.77
N GLY A 77 3.92 -31.45 -1.09
CA GLY A 77 3.75 -32.57 -0.13
C GLY A 77 2.68 -32.48 0.96
N GLY A 78 1.63 -33.32 0.81
CA GLY A 78 1.07 -34.01 1.95
C GLY A 78 -0.39 -33.78 2.32
N GLY A 79 -1.33 -34.51 1.68
CA GLY A 79 -2.36 -35.28 2.37
C GLY A 79 -3.62 -34.57 2.87
N GLY A 80 -4.77 -34.91 2.29
CA GLY A 80 -6.02 -35.05 3.01
C GLY A 80 -7.15 -34.12 2.65
N GLY A 81 -7.99 -34.57 1.76
CA GLY A 81 -9.41 -34.47 1.55
C GLY A 81 -10.27 -33.44 2.27
N GLY A 82 -11.09 -32.70 1.53
CA GLY A 82 -12.24 -32.00 2.02
C GLY A 82 -12.74 -30.99 1.01
N GLY A 83 -13.69 -31.38 0.15
CA GLY A 83 -14.32 -30.51 -0.80
C GLY A 83 -15.14 -29.43 -0.14
N GLY A 84 -14.93 -28.19 -0.55
CA GLY A 84 -15.72 -27.03 -0.25
C GLY A 84 -15.53 -26.05 -1.37
N GLY A 85 -16.47 -26.02 -2.33
CA GLY A 85 -16.49 -25.11 -3.44
C GLY A 85 -16.80 -23.68 -2.98
N GLY A 86 -15.77 -22.92 -2.68
CA GLY A 86 -15.78 -21.48 -2.61
C GLY A 86 -15.28 -20.95 -3.94
N GLY A 87 -16.15 -20.33 -4.73
CA GLY A 87 -15.77 -19.65 -5.96
C GLY A 87 -14.97 -18.39 -5.64
N GLY A 88 -13.71 -18.53 -5.23
CA GLY A 88 -12.75 -17.43 -5.12
C GLY A 88 -12.48 -16.94 -6.53
N CYS A 89 -12.65 -15.65 -6.78
CA CYS A 89 -12.25 -15.01 -8.01
C CYS A 89 -10.72 -15.00 -8.03
N GLU A 90 -10.12 -15.92 -8.79
CA GLU A 90 -8.67 -15.97 -8.97
C GLU A 90 -8.23 -14.72 -9.74
N LEU A 91 -7.16 -14.06 -9.30
CA LEU A 91 -6.54 -13.00 -10.07
C LEU A 91 -6.07 -13.59 -11.40
N SER A 92 -6.53 -12.98 -12.48
CA SER A 92 -6.18 -13.33 -13.85
C SER A 92 -5.65 -12.08 -14.56
N GLU A 93 -5.07 -12.27 -15.73
CA GLU A 93 -4.66 -11.15 -16.61
C GLU A 93 -5.79 -10.13 -16.82
N ALA A 94 -7.05 -10.59 -16.88
CA ALA A 94 -8.21 -9.74 -17.11
C ALA A 94 -8.55 -8.77 -15.97
N ASN A 95 -7.98 -8.96 -14.77
CA ASN A 95 -8.23 -8.13 -13.59
C ASN A 95 -6.95 -7.62 -12.89
N CYS A 96 -5.82 -7.65 -13.60
CA CYS A 96 -4.57 -7.03 -13.21
C CYS A 96 -4.28 -5.83 -14.12
N PHE A 97 -4.05 -4.66 -13.54
CA PHE A 97 -3.93 -3.39 -14.24
C PHE A 97 -2.71 -2.60 -13.77
N ALA A 98 -1.98 -2.01 -14.73
CA ALA A 98 -0.85 -1.12 -14.46
C ALA A 98 -1.08 0.25 -15.11
N PHE A 99 -0.69 1.31 -14.39
CA PHE A 99 -0.85 2.69 -14.83
C PHE A 99 0.45 3.47 -14.67
N ASP A 100 0.90 4.08 -15.77
CA ASP A 100 2.01 5.01 -15.77
C ASP A 100 1.95 5.87 -17.04
N GLY A 101 1.82 7.18 -16.90
CA GLY A 101 1.79 8.11 -18.02
C GLY A 101 3.16 8.45 -18.57
N THR A 102 4.26 8.11 -17.87
CA THR A 102 5.61 8.55 -18.17
C THR A 102 6.38 7.58 -19.07
N ILE A 103 6.06 6.28 -19.00
CA ILE A 103 6.70 5.25 -19.80
C ILE A 103 5.94 4.96 -21.09
N ALA A 104 6.65 4.42 -22.09
CA ALA A 104 6.06 4.11 -23.40
C ALA A 104 5.30 2.78 -23.40
N SER A 105 5.77 1.80 -22.63
CA SER A 105 5.22 0.44 -22.54
C SER A 105 5.57 -0.18 -21.20
N TYR A 106 4.79 -1.16 -20.80
CA TYR A 106 5.06 -1.95 -19.59
C TYR A 106 6.35 -2.79 -19.75
N PRO A 107 7.18 -2.92 -18.70
CA PRO A 107 8.37 -3.77 -18.71
C PRO A 107 7.97 -5.27 -18.61
N VAL A 108 7.69 -5.87 -19.77
CA VAL A 108 7.15 -7.24 -19.91
C VAL A 108 8.05 -8.36 -19.36
N GLU A 109 9.32 -8.06 -19.10
CA GLU A 109 10.27 -8.99 -18.47
C GLU A 109 9.86 -9.38 -17.04
N TYR A 110 9.01 -8.58 -16.38
CA TYR A 110 8.50 -8.90 -15.04
C TYR A 110 7.25 -9.78 -15.10
N THR A 111 6.31 -9.46 -15.99
CA THR A 111 5.10 -10.27 -16.25
C THR A 111 4.41 -9.81 -17.52
N ASP A 112 3.77 -10.75 -18.22
CA ASP A 112 2.86 -10.49 -19.33
C ASP A 112 1.37 -10.55 -18.91
N LYS A 113 1.12 -10.85 -17.61
CA LYS A 113 -0.24 -11.07 -17.07
C LYS A 113 -0.83 -9.79 -16.47
N ILE A 114 -0.72 -8.67 -17.18
CA ILE A 114 -1.21 -7.38 -16.72
C ILE A 114 -1.62 -6.49 -17.89
N THR A 115 -2.73 -5.79 -17.76
CA THR A 115 -3.16 -4.80 -18.74
C THR A 115 -2.58 -3.44 -18.41
N PHE A 116 -1.74 -2.89 -19.29
CA PHE A 116 -1.10 -1.59 -19.10
C PHE A 116 -1.90 -0.45 -19.72
N PHE A 117 -2.06 0.62 -18.96
CA PHE A 117 -2.62 1.89 -19.39
C PHE A 117 -1.56 2.99 -19.27
N LYS A 118 -1.21 3.62 -20.41
CA LYS A 118 -0.34 4.79 -20.42
C LYS A 118 -1.11 6.02 -19.96
N LYS A 119 -1.41 6.07 -18.65
CA LYS A 119 -2.17 7.17 -18.03
C LYS A 119 -1.56 7.52 -16.68
N ASN A 120 -1.54 8.81 -16.35
CA ASN A 120 -1.28 9.26 -14.99
C ASN A 120 -2.52 9.04 -14.12
N ILE A 121 -2.31 8.88 -12.83
CA ILE A 121 -3.41 8.86 -11.85
C ILE A 121 -3.50 10.24 -11.19
N GLY A 122 -4.70 10.76 -11.10
CA GLY A 122 -4.94 12.08 -10.53
C GLY A 122 -6.36 12.29 -10.01
N GLY A 123 -6.64 13.52 -9.59
CA GLY A 123 -7.92 13.91 -9.03
C GLY A 123 -8.96 14.41 -10.05
N GLY A 124 -8.75 14.21 -11.34
CA GLY A 124 -9.66 14.64 -12.39
C GLY A 124 -11.08 14.08 -12.22
N GLU A 125 -12.09 14.82 -12.67
CA GLU A 125 -13.49 14.38 -12.56
C GLU A 125 -13.84 13.27 -13.52
N VAL A 126 -13.18 13.23 -14.68
CA VAL A 126 -13.46 12.30 -15.79
C VAL A 126 -12.15 11.71 -16.29
N ASP A 127 -12.19 10.43 -16.62
CA ASP A 127 -11.10 9.77 -17.32
C ASP A 127 -10.85 10.39 -18.69
N SER A 128 -9.58 10.64 -18.99
CA SER A 128 -9.12 11.13 -20.29
C SER A 128 -8.18 10.13 -20.96
N ASP A 129 -7.64 10.46 -22.11
CA ASP A 129 -6.62 9.62 -22.78
C ASP A 129 -5.32 9.56 -22.00
N SER A 130 -5.02 10.57 -21.18
CA SER A 130 -3.75 10.71 -20.44
C SER A 130 -3.87 10.63 -18.92
N GLU A 131 -5.07 10.66 -18.36
CA GLU A 131 -5.31 10.66 -16.90
C GLU A 131 -6.51 9.82 -16.52
N THR A 132 -6.44 9.16 -15.36
CA THR A 132 -7.53 8.40 -14.75
C THR A 132 -7.60 8.66 -13.24
N ASN A 133 -8.80 8.56 -12.67
CA ASN A 133 -9.01 8.53 -11.22
C ASN A 133 -9.28 7.12 -10.68
N LEU A 134 -9.17 6.09 -11.49
CA LEU A 134 -9.43 4.68 -11.19
C LEU A 134 -10.90 4.33 -10.88
N LEU A 135 -11.84 5.27 -10.91
CA LEU A 135 -13.22 4.99 -10.53
C LEU A 135 -13.89 3.94 -11.43
N PHE A 136 -13.48 3.82 -12.71
CA PHE A 136 -14.02 2.78 -13.58
C PHE A 136 -13.68 1.36 -13.06
N LEU A 137 -12.50 1.15 -12.47
CA LEU A 137 -12.14 -0.11 -11.81
C LEU A 137 -12.83 -0.26 -10.47
N LEU A 138 -12.84 0.79 -9.64
CA LEU A 138 -13.51 0.75 -8.34
C LEU A 138 -15.04 0.60 -8.45
N ASN A 139 -15.65 0.91 -9.59
CA ASN A 139 -17.05 0.61 -9.87
C ASN A 139 -17.29 -0.83 -10.34
N THR A 140 -16.24 -1.51 -10.75
CA THR A 140 -16.30 -2.89 -11.24
C THR A 140 -15.91 -3.91 -10.18
N TYR A 141 -14.89 -3.58 -9.36
CA TYR A 141 -14.28 -4.47 -8.37
C TYR A 141 -14.52 -3.97 -6.96
N SER A 142 -14.52 -4.85 -5.97
CA SER A 142 -14.82 -4.54 -4.58
C SER A 142 -13.82 -5.09 -3.57
N ARG A 143 -12.84 -5.86 -4.04
CA ARG A 143 -11.75 -6.42 -3.21
C ARG A 143 -10.41 -6.12 -3.84
N VAL A 144 -10.14 -4.82 -4.03
CA VAL A 144 -8.98 -4.33 -4.75
C VAL A 144 -7.73 -4.36 -3.87
N PHE A 145 -6.62 -4.85 -4.43
CA PHE A 145 -5.28 -4.51 -3.94
C PHE A 145 -4.72 -3.38 -4.81
N LEU A 146 -4.26 -2.31 -4.18
CA LEU A 146 -3.67 -1.15 -4.85
C LEU A 146 -2.25 -0.91 -4.36
N LYS A 147 -1.25 -1.00 -5.25
CA LYS A 147 0.10 -0.44 -5.06
C LYS A 147 0.10 0.94 -5.70
N MET A 148 0.54 1.96 -4.97
CA MET A 148 0.57 3.33 -5.46
C MET A 148 1.87 4.05 -5.07
N ASP A 149 2.59 4.48 -6.09
CA ASP A 149 3.81 5.27 -5.99
C ASP A 149 3.87 6.15 -7.25
N ILE A 150 3.30 7.37 -7.16
CA ILE A 150 2.99 8.24 -8.31
C ILE A 150 3.47 9.68 -8.13
N GLU A 151 4.52 9.85 -7.33
CA GLU A 151 5.30 11.08 -7.24
C GLU A 151 4.44 12.34 -6.94
N GLY A 152 3.61 12.23 -5.89
CA GLY A 152 2.76 13.34 -5.39
C GLY A 152 1.31 13.33 -5.92
N GLY A 153 0.98 12.46 -6.85
CA GLY A 153 -0.41 12.26 -7.34
C GLY A 153 -1.34 11.61 -6.32
N GLU A 154 -0.80 11.02 -5.25
CA GLU A 154 -1.53 10.34 -4.17
C GLU A 154 -2.58 11.26 -3.53
N TYR A 155 -2.21 12.51 -3.27
CA TYR A 155 -3.08 13.47 -2.58
C TYR A 155 -4.26 13.93 -3.42
N PRO A 156 -4.09 14.44 -4.66
CA PRO A 156 -5.21 14.78 -5.54
C PRO A 156 -6.17 13.59 -5.74
N TRP A 157 -5.63 12.39 -5.91
CA TRP A 157 -6.42 11.17 -6.04
C TRP A 157 -7.22 10.89 -4.75
N LEU A 158 -6.59 10.88 -3.58
CA LEU A 158 -7.28 10.67 -2.29
C LEU A 158 -8.33 11.74 -2.00
N LEU A 159 -8.08 13.01 -2.33
CA LEU A 159 -9.07 14.07 -2.17
C LEU A 159 -10.33 13.79 -3.00
N ARG A 160 -10.17 13.20 -4.17
CA ARG A 160 -11.27 12.85 -5.07
C ARG A 160 -12.08 11.64 -4.59
N MET A 161 -11.44 10.62 -4.01
CA MET A 161 -12.10 9.39 -3.59
C MET A 161 -13.17 9.65 -2.52
N SER A 162 -14.33 9.01 -2.66
CA SER A 162 -15.30 8.91 -1.57
C SER A 162 -14.89 7.84 -0.57
N LEU A 163 -15.47 7.85 0.63
CA LEU A 163 -15.25 6.78 1.61
C LEU A 163 -15.74 5.42 1.08
N ASP A 164 -16.81 5.42 0.29
CA ASP A 164 -17.35 4.20 -0.30
C ASP A 164 -16.41 3.63 -1.37
N ASP A 165 -15.71 4.47 -2.13
CA ASP A 165 -14.68 4.02 -3.06
C ASP A 165 -13.48 3.44 -2.33
N LEU A 166 -13.01 4.10 -1.26
CA LEU A 166 -11.91 3.60 -0.43
C LEU A 166 -12.25 2.25 0.24
N ARG A 167 -13.51 2.01 0.62
CA ARG A 167 -13.95 0.71 1.19
C ARG A 167 -13.86 -0.45 0.22
N LYS A 168 -13.73 -0.21 -1.08
CA LYS A 168 -13.51 -1.26 -2.08
C LYS A 168 -12.05 -1.72 -2.15
N ILE A 169 -11.13 -0.95 -1.58
CA ILE A 169 -9.71 -1.28 -1.54
C ILE A 169 -9.43 -2.05 -0.25
N LYS A 170 -9.23 -3.37 -0.36
CA LYS A 170 -8.94 -4.22 0.80
C LYS A 170 -7.57 -3.93 1.40
N GLN A 171 -6.60 -3.69 0.53
CA GLN A 171 -5.25 -3.32 0.94
C GLN A 171 -4.67 -2.29 -0.02
N LEU A 172 -4.05 -1.28 0.55
CA LEU A 172 -3.32 -0.24 -0.13
C LEU A 172 -1.89 -0.24 0.36
N VAL A 173 -0.94 -0.39 -0.55
CA VAL A 173 0.46 -0.08 -0.32
C VAL A 173 0.74 1.22 -1.06
N ILE A 174 1.11 2.26 -0.32
CA ILE A 174 1.22 3.61 -0.86
C ILE A 174 2.49 4.30 -0.37
N GLU A 175 3.20 4.92 -1.29
CA GLU A 175 4.29 5.84 -0.98
C GLU A 175 3.78 7.28 -1.04
N PHE A 176 3.83 7.97 0.10
CA PHE A 176 3.45 9.37 0.21
C PHE A 176 4.67 10.27 0.06
N HIS A 177 4.61 11.21 -0.88
CA HIS A 177 5.67 12.17 -1.14
C HIS A 177 5.42 13.51 -0.47
N GLY A 178 6.44 14.07 0.20
CA GLY A 178 6.37 15.41 0.79
C GLY A 178 5.39 15.53 1.96
N ILE A 179 5.28 14.49 2.79
CA ILE A 179 4.26 14.41 3.87
C ILE A 179 4.45 15.48 4.95
N THR A 180 5.66 16.00 5.13
CA THR A 180 6.03 16.88 6.24
C THR A 180 5.74 18.36 6.01
N GLY A 181 5.34 18.78 4.81
CA GLY A 181 5.11 20.19 4.49
C GLY A 181 4.28 20.44 3.26
N ASP A 182 4.22 21.69 2.82
CA ASP A 182 3.68 22.05 1.52
C ASP A 182 4.61 21.55 0.42
N GLY A 183 4.06 21.22 -0.72
CA GLY A 183 4.83 20.74 -1.88
C GLY A 183 4.15 19.58 -2.59
N TRP A 184 4.78 19.11 -3.67
CA TRP A 184 4.22 18.02 -4.48
C TRP A 184 2.78 18.32 -4.96
N GLY A 185 2.52 19.57 -5.34
CA GLY A 185 1.21 20.02 -5.82
C GLY A 185 0.08 20.04 -4.78
N CYS A 186 0.39 19.86 -3.49
CA CYS A 186 -0.59 19.75 -2.43
C CYS A 186 -0.18 20.55 -1.18
N SER A 187 -1.15 21.21 -0.53
CA SER A 187 -0.91 21.88 0.75
C SER A 187 -0.81 20.86 1.89
N TYR A 188 -0.08 21.20 2.96
CA TYR A 188 -0.01 20.40 4.16
C TYR A 188 -1.40 20.07 4.74
N ASN A 189 -2.31 21.05 4.76
CA ASN A 189 -3.67 20.85 5.25
C ASN A 189 -4.45 19.84 4.40
N ASP A 190 -4.26 19.84 3.09
CA ASP A 190 -4.90 18.85 2.22
C ASP A 190 -4.30 17.45 2.41
N LYS A 191 -3.00 17.34 2.67
CA LYS A 191 -2.34 16.08 3.03
C LYS A 191 -2.92 15.51 4.33
N VAL A 192 -3.10 16.35 5.35
CA VAL A 192 -3.80 15.96 6.60
C VAL A 192 -5.22 15.46 6.31
N ARG A 193 -5.96 16.15 5.44
CA ARG A 193 -7.32 15.71 5.04
C ARG A 193 -7.30 14.36 4.31
N CYS A 194 -6.31 14.11 3.46
CA CYS A 194 -6.13 12.82 2.78
C CYS A 194 -5.89 11.69 3.79
N LEU A 195 -4.97 11.88 4.72
CA LEU A 195 -4.69 10.88 5.77
C LEU A 195 -5.89 10.68 6.69
N ALA A 196 -6.61 11.74 7.07
CA ALA A 196 -7.82 11.63 7.87
C ALA A 196 -8.88 10.77 7.16
N LYS A 197 -9.09 11.00 5.85
CA LYS A 197 -10.00 10.19 5.04
C LYS A 197 -9.56 8.72 4.99
N LEU A 198 -8.27 8.45 4.80
CA LEU A 198 -7.74 7.10 4.80
C LEU A 198 -7.92 6.43 6.17
N ALA A 199 -7.65 7.15 7.25
CA ALA A 199 -7.81 6.67 8.62
C ALA A 199 -9.27 6.36 9.01
N GLU A 200 -10.28 6.88 8.30
CA GLU A 200 -11.68 6.49 8.52
C GLU A 200 -11.95 5.05 8.05
N THR A 201 -11.27 4.59 7.01
CA THR A 201 -11.54 3.31 6.35
C THR A 201 -10.49 2.24 6.61
N HIS A 202 -9.25 2.62 6.84
CA HIS A 202 -8.10 1.70 6.92
C HIS A 202 -7.33 1.86 8.24
N TYR A 203 -6.63 0.79 8.64
CA TYR A 203 -5.54 0.83 9.62
C TYR A 203 -4.21 0.78 8.89
N ILE A 204 -3.26 1.63 9.27
CA ILE A 204 -1.86 1.51 8.86
C ILE A 204 -1.26 0.38 9.70
N VAL A 205 -0.76 -0.68 9.06
CA VAL A 205 -0.20 -1.84 9.76
C VAL A 205 1.30 -1.96 9.60
N HIS A 206 1.88 -1.18 8.69
CA HIS A 206 3.32 -1.10 8.48
C HIS A 206 3.70 0.29 7.95
N ALA A 207 4.88 0.75 8.33
CA ALA A 207 5.49 1.98 7.83
C ALA A 207 6.98 1.78 7.61
N HIS A 208 7.50 2.30 6.51
CA HIS A 208 8.92 2.35 6.19
C HIS A 208 9.26 3.72 5.61
N GLY A 209 10.37 4.31 6.03
CA GLY A 209 10.79 5.63 5.56
C GLY A 209 11.72 5.52 4.37
N ASN A 210 11.39 6.16 3.23
CA ASN A 210 12.29 6.22 2.09
C ASN A 210 13.51 7.10 2.41
N ASN A 211 14.66 6.46 2.58
CA ASN A 211 15.92 7.11 2.98
C ASN A 211 16.60 7.94 1.86
N HIS A 212 15.96 8.05 0.70
CA HIS A 212 16.33 9.03 -0.32
C HIS A 212 15.89 10.45 0.08
N SER A 213 14.78 10.57 0.78
CA SER A 213 14.22 11.85 1.23
C SER A 213 14.96 12.44 2.44
N HIS A 214 14.50 13.58 2.93
CA HIS A 214 14.92 14.16 4.21
C HIS A 214 13.92 13.81 5.32
N THR A 215 14.24 14.17 6.55
CA THR A 215 13.32 14.05 7.69
C THR A 215 13.00 15.42 8.27
N LEU A 216 11.78 15.61 8.74
CA LEU A 216 11.41 16.73 9.60
C LEU A 216 10.94 16.19 10.95
N HIS A 217 11.57 16.62 12.05
CA HIS A 217 11.31 16.07 13.38
C HIS A 217 11.36 14.54 13.46
N LYS A 218 12.32 13.93 12.73
CA LYS A 218 12.51 12.49 12.57
C LYS A 218 11.38 11.77 11.77
N ILE A 219 10.43 12.49 11.21
CA ILE A 219 9.43 11.93 10.30
C ILE A 219 9.99 12.01 8.88
N PRO A 220 10.09 10.89 8.15
CA PRO A 220 10.51 10.90 6.75
C PRO A 220 9.54 11.72 5.89
N ASP A 221 10.08 12.51 4.98
CA ASP A 221 9.26 13.31 4.05
C ASP A 221 8.64 12.46 2.94
N VAL A 222 9.27 11.31 2.65
CA VAL A 222 8.71 10.25 1.80
C VAL A 222 8.57 8.99 2.65
N ILE A 223 7.37 8.42 2.68
CA ILE A 223 7.04 7.29 3.55
C ILE A 223 6.15 6.27 2.84
N GLU A 224 6.54 5.00 2.95
CA GLU A 224 5.79 3.85 2.47
C GLU A 224 4.86 3.35 3.57
N LEU A 225 3.57 3.25 3.28
CA LEU A 225 2.57 2.77 4.22
C LEU A 225 1.82 1.57 3.67
N THR A 226 1.67 0.54 4.51
CA THR A 226 0.74 -0.57 4.24
C THR A 226 -0.52 -0.35 5.04
N CYS A 227 -1.63 -0.19 4.33
CA CYS A 227 -2.94 0.11 4.89
C CYS A 227 -3.90 -1.05 4.58
N ILE A 228 -4.61 -1.56 5.59
CA ILE A 228 -5.59 -2.64 5.44
C ILE A 228 -6.97 -2.13 5.88
N LEU A 229 -7.98 -2.45 5.08
CA LEU A 229 -9.38 -2.07 5.31
C LEU A 229 -9.85 -2.54 6.68
N LYS A 230 -10.46 -1.67 7.46
CA LYS A 230 -10.90 -1.94 8.84
C LYS A 230 -11.86 -3.13 8.96
N SER A 231 -12.72 -3.34 7.96
CA SER A 231 -13.64 -4.48 7.93
C SER A 231 -12.95 -5.84 7.75
N CYS A 232 -11.62 -5.89 7.54
CA CYS A 232 -10.85 -7.13 7.57
C CYS A 232 -10.58 -7.65 8.99
N TRP A 233 -10.89 -6.87 10.03
CA TRP A 233 -10.91 -7.33 11.42
C TRP A 233 -12.33 -7.72 11.83
N ALA A 234 -12.45 -8.64 12.79
CA ALA A 234 -13.75 -9.02 13.35
C ALA A 234 -14.46 -7.81 13.95
N ASP A 235 -15.78 -7.78 13.87
CA ASP A 235 -16.58 -6.68 14.40
C ASP A 235 -16.24 -6.36 15.86
N GLY A 236 -15.80 -5.13 16.11
CA GLY A 236 -15.41 -4.63 17.42
C GLY A 236 -13.97 -4.91 17.86
N GLU A 237 -13.18 -5.61 17.07
CA GLU A 237 -11.76 -5.87 17.35
C GLU A 237 -10.85 -4.89 16.57
N ALA A 238 -10.72 -3.67 17.05
CA ALA A 238 -9.68 -2.79 16.53
C ALA A 238 -8.31 -3.30 16.98
N PRO A 239 -7.29 -3.37 16.08
CA PRO A 239 -5.95 -3.73 16.49
C PRO A 239 -5.38 -2.69 17.45
N VAL A 240 -4.55 -3.12 18.41
CA VAL A 240 -3.81 -2.21 19.30
C VAL A 240 -2.73 -1.47 18.52
N LEU A 241 -2.15 -0.43 19.11
CA LEU A 241 -1.03 0.29 18.51
C LEU A 241 0.20 -0.63 18.40
N ASN A 242 1.00 -0.40 17.36
CA ASN A 242 2.18 -1.19 17.08
C ASN A 242 3.25 -1.00 18.16
N THR A 243 3.77 -2.12 18.69
CA THR A 243 4.90 -2.15 19.62
C THR A 243 6.14 -2.80 19.00
N THR A 244 6.01 -3.33 17.78
CA THR A 244 7.13 -3.93 17.04
C THR A 244 8.06 -2.84 16.51
N PRO A 245 9.38 -2.92 16.77
CA PRO A 245 10.35 -1.99 16.22
C PRO A 245 10.29 -1.89 14.68
N LEU A 246 10.46 -0.67 14.17
CA LEU A 246 10.56 -0.37 12.74
C LEU A 246 11.89 0.35 12.46
N PRO A 247 12.61 -0.03 11.41
CA PRO A 247 12.28 -1.05 10.38
C PRO A 247 12.37 -2.48 10.91
N VAL A 248 11.61 -3.40 10.31
CA VAL A 248 11.60 -4.84 10.65
C VAL A 248 12.70 -5.54 9.89
N ALA A 249 13.68 -6.10 10.60
CA ALA A 249 14.78 -6.83 9.99
C ALA A 249 14.28 -8.00 9.11
N GLY A 250 14.79 -8.07 7.88
CA GLY A 250 14.41 -9.09 6.90
C GLY A 250 13.13 -8.81 6.11
N LEU A 251 12.37 -7.77 6.49
CA LEU A 251 11.23 -7.25 5.71
C LEU A 251 11.56 -5.90 5.09
N ASP A 252 12.10 -4.99 5.89
CA ASP A 252 12.48 -3.66 5.43
C ASP A 252 13.93 -3.64 4.95
N PHE A 253 14.16 -2.88 3.89
CA PHE A 253 15.48 -2.67 3.31
C PHE A 253 15.55 -1.21 2.85
N PRO A 254 16.69 -0.54 3.05
CA PRO A 254 16.86 0.85 2.65
C PRO A 254 16.67 1.02 1.14
N ASN A 255 15.88 2.01 0.73
CA ASN A 255 15.68 2.36 -0.68
C ASN A 255 17.05 2.67 -1.33
N MET A 256 17.86 3.48 -0.66
CA MET A 256 19.27 3.70 -1.03
C MET A 256 20.18 2.82 -0.19
N ARG A 257 20.69 1.73 -0.76
CA ARG A 257 21.52 0.70 -0.08
C ARG A 257 22.80 1.23 0.58
N TRP A 258 23.30 2.38 0.16
CA TRP A 258 24.52 3.00 0.70
C TRP A 258 24.24 4.03 1.80
N ARG A 259 22.99 4.25 2.18
CA ARG A 259 22.58 5.04 3.33
C ARG A 259 21.96 4.15 4.39
N PRO A 260 22.15 4.45 5.67
CA PRO A 260 21.41 3.75 6.71
C PRO A 260 19.91 3.99 6.53
N ASP A 261 19.14 3.01 6.91
CA ASP A 261 17.69 3.11 6.94
C ASP A 261 17.22 4.10 8.02
N TYR A 262 16.01 4.62 7.91
CA TYR A 262 15.44 5.49 8.94
C TYR A 262 14.96 4.67 10.14
N ASP A 263 15.37 5.08 11.33
CA ASP A 263 14.85 4.55 12.58
C ASP A 263 13.47 5.16 12.87
N LEU A 264 12.42 4.34 12.78
CA LEU A 264 11.05 4.69 13.10
C LEU A 264 10.60 4.17 14.48
N ASN A 265 11.53 3.83 15.39
CA ASN A 265 11.24 3.43 16.77
C ASN A 265 10.81 4.62 17.65
N LEU A 266 9.81 5.33 17.20
CA LEU A 266 9.28 6.53 17.87
C LEU A 266 7.80 6.68 17.55
N TYR A 267 7.10 7.46 18.38
CA TYR A 267 5.75 7.90 18.06
C TYR A 267 5.75 8.70 16.74
N PRO A 268 4.83 8.43 15.79
CA PRO A 268 3.58 7.65 15.91
C PRO A 268 3.71 6.18 15.46
N PHE A 269 4.89 5.73 15.05
CA PHE A 269 5.07 4.42 14.39
C PHE A 269 5.15 3.27 15.39
N VAL A 270 5.70 3.53 16.59
CA VAL A 270 5.83 2.53 17.65
C VAL A 270 5.29 3.12 18.96
N ASP A 271 4.34 2.44 19.58
CA ASP A 271 3.80 2.82 20.88
C ASP A 271 4.82 2.50 21.98
N GLY A 272 5.06 3.48 22.88
CA GLY A 272 6.11 3.37 23.89
C GLY A 272 7.55 3.49 23.35
N GLY A 273 7.71 3.77 22.06
CA GLY A 273 8.99 4.19 21.50
C GLY A 273 9.51 5.45 22.19
N SER A 274 10.83 5.57 22.37
CA SER A 274 11.52 6.65 23.09
C SER A 274 11.37 8.02 22.41
N GLY A 275 10.14 8.46 22.25
CA GLY A 275 9.77 9.82 21.94
C GLY A 275 9.91 10.63 23.21
N GLY A 276 11.01 11.37 23.34
CA GLY A 276 11.23 12.24 24.48
C GLY A 276 10.04 13.17 24.67
N SER A 277 9.60 13.27 25.90
CA SER A 277 8.71 14.31 26.40
C SER A 277 9.15 15.68 25.85
N HIS A 278 8.27 16.32 25.12
CA HIS A 278 8.40 17.73 24.72
C HIS A 278 8.07 18.65 25.87
#